data_a03700c5cbcc27cdc3de7c4dc276342f
#
_entry.id   a03700c5cbcc27cdc3de7c4dc276342f
#
_cell.length_a   1.000
_cell.length_b   1.000
_cell.length_c   1.000
_cell.angle_alpha   90.00
_cell.angle_beta   90.00
_cell.angle_gamma   90.00
#
_symmetry.space_group_name_H-M   'P 1'
#
loop_
_entity.id
_entity.type
_entity.pdbx_description
1 polymer ?
#
loop_
_entity_poly.entity_id
_entity_poly.type
_entity_poly.pdbx_seq_one_letter_code
_entity_poly.pdbx_strand_id
1 'polypeptide(L)'
;MPKVKPHRTSPSLDMTPMVDLAFLLVTFFMLTTKFAPDEVVVVDTPSSISDIKLPESNVITLTVDKNKRVFFGVDAPETRKLALQRVAAKYGVNFTADQAKEFSNLPSFGVSVGQLGSLLDTPKEERKPLNDQAKGVPMDSLNNQLIDWVIETRKANLELFKKPTYIAVKGDGQADVPTVQRLIKVLQERDINRFNLITDLENKPVAAQ
;
A
#
# COMPACT_ATOMS: atom_id res chain seq x y z
N MET A 1 37.12 69.14 31.54
CA MET A 1 37.47 67.78 31.08
C MET A 1 36.34 67.24 30.27
N PRO A 2 36.52 66.90 28.98
CA PRO A 2 35.44 66.33 28.16
C PRO A 2 35.21 64.88 28.58
N LYS A 3 33.94 64.51 28.89
CA LYS A 3 33.50 63.16 29.13
C LYS A 3 33.47 62.38 27.81
N VAL A 4 34.39 61.44 27.60
CA VAL A 4 34.38 60.49 26.49
C VAL A 4 33.25 59.49 26.75
N LYS A 5 32.22 59.48 25.91
CA LYS A 5 31.17 58.45 25.97
C LYS A 5 31.75 57.09 25.46
N PRO A 6 31.64 56.01 26.22
CA PRO A 6 32.10 54.70 25.77
C PRO A 6 31.27 54.27 24.55
N HIS A 7 31.96 53.84 23.50
CA HIS A 7 31.36 53.28 22.31
C HIS A 7 30.68 51.93 22.68
N ARG A 8 29.38 51.89 22.66
CA ARG A 8 28.66 50.61 22.84
C ARG A 8 28.76 49.81 21.57
N THR A 9 29.59 48.77 21.57
CA THR A 9 29.58 47.74 20.51
C THR A 9 28.33 46.94 20.67
N SER A 10 27.46 46.91 19.66
CA SER A 10 26.33 45.98 19.61
C SER A 10 26.88 44.57 19.61
N PRO A 11 26.32 43.65 20.40
CA PRO A 11 26.73 42.25 20.37
C PRO A 11 26.44 41.70 18.98
N SER A 12 27.47 41.22 18.28
CA SER A 12 27.31 40.46 17.04
C SER A 12 26.75 39.09 17.40
N LEU A 13 25.50 38.86 17.08
CA LEU A 13 24.90 37.52 17.24
C LEU A 13 25.58 36.59 16.24
N ASP A 14 26.33 35.61 16.72
CA ASP A 14 26.88 34.57 15.90
C ASP A 14 25.73 33.64 15.42
N MET A 15 25.40 33.68 14.15
CA MET A 15 24.31 32.88 13.56
C MET A 15 24.73 31.44 13.25
N THR A 16 26.01 31.12 13.35
CA THR A 16 26.56 29.80 13.01
C THR A 16 25.91 28.68 13.83
N PRO A 17 25.73 28.77 15.15
CA PRO A 17 25.08 27.71 15.93
C PRO A 17 23.59 27.54 15.57
N MET A 18 22.91 28.62 15.19
CA MET A 18 21.50 28.54 14.79
C MET A 18 21.31 27.86 13.44
N VAL A 19 22.21 28.13 12.49
CA VAL A 19 22.19 27.46 11.18
C VAL A 19 22.52 25.98 11.34
N ASP A 20 23.48 25.63 12.19
CA ASP A 20 23.84 24.24 12.46
C ASP A 20 22.67 23.44 13.07
N LEU A 21 21.99 24.00 14.07
CA LEU A 21 20.79 23.40 14.63
C LEU A 21 19.66 23.23 13.61
N ALA A 22 19.44 24.24 12.77
CA ALA A 22 18.42 24.15 11.71
C ALA A 22 18.78 23.06 10.68
N PHE A 23 20.06 22.98 10.29
CA PHE A 23 20.53 21.96 9.36
C PHE A 23 20.45 20.55 9.96
N LEU A 24 20.81 20.40 11.24
CA LEU A 24 20.70 19.14 11.97
C LEU A 24 19.22 18.68 12.08
N LEU A 25 18.31 19.61 12.35
CA LEU A 25 16.87 19.33 12.39
C LEU A 25 16.35 18.87 11.02
N VAL A 26 16.73 19.55 9.94
CA VAL A 26 16.33 19.19 8.58
C VAL A 26 16.87 17.82 8.18
N THR A 27 18.16 17.56 8.44
CA THR A 27 18.77 16.25 8.14
C THR A 27 18.14 15.13 8.97
N PHE A 28 17.82 15.38 10.25
CA PHE A 28 17.10 14.44 11.10
C PHE A 28 15.73 14.09 10.50
N PHE A 29 14.93 15.08 10.11
CA PHE A 29 13.64 14.84 9.48
C PHE A 29 13.79 14.11 8.15
N MET A 30 14.76 14.44 7.30
CA MET A 30 15.01 13.72 6.04
C MET A 30 15.33 12.23 6.26
N LEU A 31 16.09 11.92 7.31
CA LEU A 31 16.47 10.54 7.62
C LEU A 31 15.36 9.75 8.31
N THR A 32 14.49 10.43 9.07
CA THR A 32 13.42 9.77 9.84
C THR A 32 12.08 9.72 9.13
N THR A 33 11.85 10.56 8.09
CA THR A 33 10.61 10.52 7.31
C THR A 33 10.57 9.26 6.47
N LYS A 34 9.60 8.40 6.73
CA LYS A 34 9.19 7.32 5.82
C LYS A 34 8.10 7.88 4.91
N PHE A 35 8.36 7.93 3.63
CA PHE A 35 7.29 8.23 2.67
C PHE A 35 6.30 7.09 2.69
N ALA A 36 5.03 7.39 2.98
CA ALA A 36 3.96 6.41 2.80
C ALA A 36 3.85 6.10 1.29
N PRO A 37 3.76 4.82 0.90
CA PRO A 37 3.51 4.49 -0.50
C PRO A 37 2.18 5.07 -0.93
N ASP A 38 2.11 5.60 -2.17
CA ASP A 38 0.87 6.11 -2.74
C ASP A 38 -0.15 4.97 -2.84
N GLU A 39 -1.22 5.04 -2.07
CA GLU A 39 -2.33 4.11 -2.20
C GLU A 39 -3.06 4.38 -3.52
N VAL A 40 -3.17 3.35 -4.35
CA VAL A 40 -3.87 3.41 -5.65
C VAL A 40 -5.35 3.72 -5.47
N VAL A 41 -5.93 3.25 -4.36
CA VAL A 41 -7.31 3.54 -3.96
C VAL A 41 -7.34 3.88 -2.49
N VAL A 42 -7.81 5.08 -2.18
CA VAL A 42 -8.11 5.48 -0.80
C VAL A 42 -9.53 5.02 -0.49
N VAL A 43 -9.68 4.20 0.54
CA VAL A 43 -10.98 3.74 1.04
C VAL A 43 -11.14 4.14 2.49
N ASP A 44 -12.33 4.65 2.84
CA ASP A 44 -12.70 4.92 4.22
C ASP A 44 -13.10 3.61 4.88
N THR A 45 -12.26 3.09 5.75
CA THR A 45 -12.53 1.81 6.42
C THR A 45 -13.55 1.97 7.54
N PRO A 46 -14.48 1.00 7.72
CA PRO A 46 -15.45 1.06 8.82
C PRO A 46 -14.74 0.95 10.18
N SER A 47 -15.25 1.67 11.16
CA SER A 47 -14.70 1.66 12.52
C SER A 47 -14.89 0.32 13.23
N SER A 48 -13.91 -0.08 14.05
CA SER A 48 -13.96 -1.29 14.87
C SER A 48 -13.23 -1.08 16.20
N ILE A 49 -13.67 -1.80 17.22
CA ILE A 49 -13.04 -1.84 18.55
C ILE A 49 -11.94 -2.91 18.67
N SER A 50 -11.65 -3.64 17.59
CA SER A 50 -10.66 -4.72 17.59
C SER A 50 -9.25 -4.20 17.34
N ASP A 51 -8.35 -4.40 18.30
CA ASP A 51 -6.94 -3.97 18.26
C ASP A 51 -6.02 -5.13 17.80
N ILE A 52 -6.41 -5.86 16.77
CA ILE A 52 -5.56 -6.92 16.20
C ILE A 52 -4.52 -6.28 15.29
N LYS A 53 -3.29 -6.20 15.75
CA LYS A 53 -2.17 -5.72 14.93
C LYS A 53 -1.86 -6.72 13.82
N LEU A 54 -1.92 -6.24 12.58
CA LEU A 54 -1.41 -6.99 11.44
C LEU A 54 0.11 -7.09 11.51
N PRO A 55 0.71 -8.16 11.02
CA PRO A 55 2.14 -8.22 10.82
C PRO A 55 2.60 -7.10 9.89
N GLU A 56 3.76 -6.52 10.17
CA GLU A 56 4.34 -5.42 9.38
C GLU A 56 4.87 -5.88 8.00
N SER A 57 4.91 -7.17 7.75
CA SER A 57 5.48 -7.73 6.51
C SER A 57 4.77 -9.01 6.08
N ASN A 58 4.93 -9.36 4.81
CA ASN A 58 4.35 -10.54 4.17
C ASN A 58 2.81 -10.52 4.13
N VAL A 59 2.24 -9.35 3.90
CA VAL A 59 0.79 -9.15 3.82
C VAL A 59 0.36 -9.00 2.36
N ILE A 60 -0.68 -9.73 2.00
CA ILE A 60 -1.47 -9.50 0.79
C ILE A 60 -2.68 -8.68 1.21
N THR A 61 -2.87 -7.52 0.62
CA THR A 61 -4.01 -6.65 0.89
C THR A 61 -5.00 -6.74 -0.27
N LEU A 62 -6.23 -7.11 0.03
CA LEU A 62 -7.35 -7.13 -0.91
C LEU A 62 -8.27 -5.99 -0.54
N THR A 63 -8.34 -4.96 -1.38
CA THR A 63 -9.15 -3.77 -1.12
C THR A 63 -10.42 -3.81 -1.97
N VAL A 64 -11.57 -3.67 -1.33
CA VAL A 64 -12.88 -3.56 -1.99
C VAL A 64 -13.36 -2.13 -1.89
N ASP A 65 -13.55 -1.46 -3.02
CA ASP A 65 -14.04 -0.09 -3.06
C ASP A 65 -15.59 -0.02 -3.14
N LYS A 66 -16.11 1.20 -3.02
CA LYS A 66 -17.55 1.50 -3.14
C LYS A 66 -18.16 1.12 -4.50
N ASN A 67 -17.36 1.00 -5.55
CA ASN A 67 -17.79 0.64 -6.90
C ASN A 67 -17.74 -0.87 -7.16
N LYS A 68 -17.68 -1.70 -6.12
CA LYS A 68 -17.60 -3.18 -6.20
C LYS A 68 -16.33 -3.70 -6.88
N ARG A 69 -15.29 -2.88 -6.95
CA ARG A 69 -14.01 -3.23 -7.56
C ARG A 69 -13.08 -3.80 -6.52
N VAL A 70 -12.31 -4.82 -6.90
CA VAL A 70 -11.31 -5.43 -6.04
C VAL A 70 -9.92 -5.06 -6.53
N PHE A 71 -9.11 -4.55 -5.62
CA PHE A 71 -7.71 -4.22 -5.84
C PHE A 71 -6.83 -5.21 -5.09
N PHE A 72 -5.73 -5.56 -5.71
CA PHE A 72 -4.75 -6.50 -5.17
C PHE A 72 -3.46 -5.76 -4.84
N GLY A 73 -2.97 -5.91 -3.61
CA GLY A 73 -1.72 -5.32 -3.15
C GLY A 73 -0.85 -6.31 -2.41
N VAL A 74 0.46 -6.09 -2.46
CA VAL A 74 1.47 -6.86 -1.73
C VAL A 74 2.51 -5.88 -1.21
N ASP A 75 2.92 -5.99 0.03
CA ASP A 75 3.87 -5.07 0.66
C ASP A 75 5.33 -5.28 0.19
N ALA A 76 5.76 -6.52 -0.04
CA ALA A 76 7.16 -6.82 -0.38
C ALA A 76 7.45 -6.69 -1.89
N PRO A 77 8.36 -5.78 -2.32
CA PRO A 77 8.71 -5.58 -3.74
C PRO A 77 9.25 -6.82 -4.43
N GLU A 78 10.06 -7.63 -3.73
CA GLU A 78 10.64 -8.87 -4.28
C GLU A 78 9.57 -9.92 -4.52
N THR A 79 8.62 -10.05 -3.59
CA THR A 79 7.46 -10.94 -3.75
C THR A 79 6.61 -10.53 -4.95
N ARG A 80 6.39 -9.20 -5.14
CA ARG A 80 5.66 -8.68 -6.31
C ARG A 80 6.33 -9.11 -7.61
N LYS A 81 7.65 -8.93 -7.72
CA LYS A 81 8.41 -9.30 -8.92
C LYS A 81 8.30 -10.79 -9.24
N LEU A 82 8.49 -11.66 -8.24
CA LEU A 82 8.39 -13.11 -8.43
C LEU A 82 6.95 -13.54 -8.72
N ALA A 83 5.96 -12.96 -8.05
CA ALA A 83 4.55 -13.22 -8.32
C ALA A 83 4.16 -12.82 -9.75
N LEU A 84 4.63 -11.66 -10.23
CA LEU A 84 4.42 -11.22 -11.61
C LEU A 84 4.95 -12.26 -12.61
N GLN A 85 6.17 -12.73 -12.42
CA GLN A 85 6.78 -13.74 -13.30
C GLN A 85 5.95 -15.03 -13.35
N ARG A 86 5.47 -15.50 -12.20
CA ARG A 86 4.66 -16.72 -12.10
C ARG A 86 3.29 -16.57 -12.76
N VAL A 87 2.64 -15.44 -12.51
CA VAL A 87 1.33 -15.13 -13.13
C VAL A 87 1.51 -14.93 -14.64
N ALA A 88 2.57 -14.22 -15.06
CA ALA A 88 2.91 -14.05 -16.47
C ALA A 88 3.07 -15.40 -17.19
N ALA A 89 3.80 -16.32 -16.61
CA ALA A 89 3.98 -17.68 -17.15
C ALA A 89 2.64 -18.44 -17.24
N LYS A 90 1.77 -18.28 -16.24
CA LYS A 90 0.45 -18.92 -16.21
C LYS A 90 -0.49 -18.42 -17.30
N TYR A 91 -0.47 -17.12 -17.56
CA TYR A 91 -1.35 -16.47 -18.55
C TYR A 91 -0.70 -16.31 -19.92
N GLY A 92 0.55 -16.75 -20.12
CA GLY A 92 1.27 -16.63 -21.38
C GLY A 92 1.57 -15.18 -21.79
N VAL A 93 1.67 -14.28 -20.80
CA VAL A 93 1.98 -12.86 -21.02
C VAL A 93 3.46 -12.62 -20.70
N ASN A 94 4.14 -11.89 -21.56
CA ASN A 94 5.54 -11.50 -21.32
C ASN A 94 5.62 -10.04 -20.88
N PHE A 95 6.29 -9.80 -19.77
CA PHE A 95 6.58 -8.45 -19.30
C PHE A 95 8.06 -8.13 -19.52
N THR A 96 8.35 -6.89 -19.87
CA THR A 96 9.73 -6.40 -20.01
C THR A 96 10.39 -6.25 -18.65
N ALA A 97 11.73 -6.14 -18.64
CA ALA A 97 12.47 -5.89 -17.40
C ALA A 97 12.08 -4.57 -16.72
N ASP A 98 11.79 -3.55 -17.52
CA ASP A 98 11.35 -2.24 -17.03
C ASP A 98 9.93 -2.33 -16.43
N GLN A 99 9.01 -3.01 -17.08
CA GLN A 99 7.67 -3.27 -16.54
C GLN A 99 7.73 -4.07 -15.22
N ALA A 100 8.60 -5.07 -15.12
CA ALA A 100 8.80 -5.84 -13.89
C ALA A 100 9.37 -4.97 -12.75
N LYS A 101 10.26 -4.02 -13.07
CA LYS A 101 10.78 -3.04 -12.12
C LYS A 101 9.70 -2.06 -11.66
N GLU A 102 8.90 -1.54 -12.59
CA GLU A 102 7.78 -0.66 -12.26
C GLU A 102 6.73 -1.38 -11.42
N PHE A 103 6.42 -2.64 -11.72
CA PHE A 103 5.50 -3.45 -10.92
C PHE A 103 6.01 -3.68 -9.49
N SER A 104 7.32 -3.84 -9.31
CA SER A 104 7.90 -3.98 -7.96
C SER A 104 7.71 -2.72 -7.09
N ASN A 105 7.50 -1.56 -7.71
CA ASN A 105 7.23 -0.29 -7.03
C ASN A 105 5.73 0.00 -6.87
N LEU A 106 4.87 -0.78 -7.56
CA LEU A 106 3.42 -0.57 -7.53
C LEU A 106 2.82 -1.24 -6.28
N PRO A 107 2.29 -0.49 -5.31
CA PRO A 107 1.80 -1.05 -4.05
C PRO A 107 0.53 -1.89 -4.22
N SER A 108 -0.35 -1.48 -5.14
CA SER A 108 -1.60 -2.18 -5.47
C SER A 108 -2.04 -1.89 -6.90
N PHE A 109 -2.91 -2.73 -7.45
CA PHE A 109 -3.50 -2.55 -8.77
C PHE A 109 -4.90 -3.15 -8.85
N GLY A 110 -5.71 -2.67 -9.79
CA GLY A 110 -7.10 -3.10 -10.01
C GLY A 110 -7.42 -3.41 -11.47
N VAL A 111 -6.46 -3.97 -12.21
CA VAL A 111 -6.62 -4.30 -13.64
C VAL A 111 -6.44 -5.79 -13.89
N SER A 112 -6.93 -6.28 -15.02
CA SER A 112 -6.66 -7.65 -15.47
C SER A 112 -5.21 -7.83 -15.89
N VAL A 113 -4.71 -9.08 -15.90
CA VAL A 113 -3.33 -9.41 -16.31
C VAL A 113 -3.03 -8.90 -17.73
N GLY A 114 -4.01 -8.96 -18.65
CA GLY A 114 -3.82 -8.46 -20.02
C GLY A 114 -3.71 -6.94 -20.12
N GLN A 115 -4.28 -6.18 -19.17
CA GLN A 115 -4.20 -4.71 -19.12
C GLN A 115 -3.02 -4.22 -18.29
N LEU A 116 -2.39 -5.10 -17.52
CA LEU A 116 -1.31 -4.73 -16.61
C LEU A 116 -0.10 -4.13 -17.34
N GLY A 117 0.25 -4.67 -18.52
CA GLY A 117 1.33 -4.12 -19.35
C GLY A 117 1.11 -2.66 -19.68
N SER A 118 -0.06 -2.32 -20.20
CA SER A 118 -0.42 -0.93 -20.55
C SER A 118 -0.41 0.00 -19.34
N LEU A 119 -0.84 -0.50 -18.17
CA LEU A 119 -0.77 0.28 -16.92
C LEU A 119 0.68 0.56 -16.51
N LEU A 120 1.57 -0.41 -16.68
CA LEU A 120 2.99 -0.27 -16.29
C LEU A 120 3.76 0.64 -17.25
N ASP A 121 3.37 0.68 -18.53
CA ASP A 121 3.97 1.57 -19.53
C ASP A 121 3.53 3.04 -19.34
N THR A 122 2.45 3.27 -18.59
CA THR A 122 1.95 4.62 -18.32
C THR A 122 2.77 5.30 -17.22
N PRO A 123 3.12 6.60 -17.35
CA PRO A 123 3.76 7.38 -16.30
C PRO A 123 2.98 7.34 -14.98
N LYS A 124 3.67 7.41 -13.84
CA LYS A 124 3.05 7.27 -12.50
C LYS A 124 1.91 8.27 -12.26
N GLU A 125 2.09 9.49 -12.73
CA GLU A 125 1.13 10.60 -12.57
C GLU A 125 -0.20 10.32 -13.29
N GLU A 126 -0.17 9.55 -14.37
CA GLU A 126 -1.33 9.22 -15.19
C GLU A 126 -1.96 7.85 -14.85
N ARG A 127 -1.34 7.08 -13.94
CA ARG A 127 -1.87 5.76 -13.54
C ARG A 127 -3.12 5.85 -12.68
N LYS A 128 -3.25 6.91 -11.88
CA LYS A 128 -4.39 7.08 -10.97
C LYS A 128 -5.73 7.12 -11.72
N PRO A 129 -5.91 7.98 -12.75
CA PRO A 129 -7.15 7.99 -13.52
C PRO A 129 -7.40 6.67 -14.28
N LEU A 130 -6.37 5.95 -14.70
CA LEU A 130 -6.53 4.63 -15.31
C LEU A 130 -7.02 3.58 -14.32
N ASN A 131 -6.50 3.59 -13.11
CA ASN A 131 -6.97 2.72 -12.03
C ASN A 131 -8.41 3.09 -11.60
N ASP A 132 -8.78 4.37 -11.62
CA ASP A 132 -10.14 4.81 -11.32
C ASP A 132 -11.17 4.34 -12.36
N GLN A 133 -10.76 4.16 -13.61
CA GLN A 133 -11.57 3.61 -14.69
C GLN A 133 -11.50 2.07 -14.78
N ALA A 134 -10.55 1.45 -14.10
CA ALA A 134 -10.38 0.00 -14.11
C ALA A 134 -11.58 -0.70 -13.45
N LYS A 135 -11.90 -1.91 -13.95
CA LYS A 135 -13.00 -2.73 -13.44
C LYS A 135 -12.66 -3.54 -12.19
N GLY A 136 -11.46 -3.37 -11.65
CA GLY A 136 -10.91 -4.23 -10.60
C GLY A 136 -10.27 -5.51 -11.17
N VAL A 137 -9.59 -6.25 -10.30
CA VAL A 137 -9.05 -7.57 -10.67
C VAL A 137 -10.21 -8.55 -10.85
N PRO A 138 -10.29 -9.27 -11.98
CA PRO A 138 -11.37 -10.22 -12.22
C PRO A 138 -11.42 -11.34 -11.16
N MET A 139 -12.61 -11.59 -10.63
CA MET A 139 -12.88 -12.67 -9.66
C MET A 139 -14.09 -13.53 -10.07
N ASP A 140 -14.34 -13.65 -11.36
CA ASP A 140 -15.44 -14.45 -11.88
C ASP A 140 -15.08 -15.92 -11.92
N SER A 141 -16.08 -16.80 -11.82
CA SER A 141 -15.89 -18.25 -11.79
C SER A 141 -15.12 -18.82 -12.98
N LEU A 142 -15.24 -18.19 -14.14
CA LEU A 142 -14.55 -18.59 -15.38
C LEU A 142 -13.16 -17.92 -15.55
N ASN A 143 -12.97 -16.76 -14.94
CA ASN A 143 -11.73 -15.98 -15.04
C ASN A 143 -11.38 -15.39 -13.68
N ASN A 144 -10.90 -16.25 -12.77
CA ASN A 144 -10.58 -15.85 -11.40
C ASN A 144 -9.11 -15.47 -11.27
N GLN A 145 -8.74 -14.32 -11.87
CA GLN A 145 -7.36 -13.85 -11.82
C GLN A 145 -6.94 -13.47 -10.40
N LEU A 146 -7.88 -13.00 -9.57
CA LEU A 146 -7.60 -12.63 -8.18
C LEU A 146 -7.02 -13.81 -7.38
N ILE A 147 -7.66 -14.96 -7.49
CA ILE A 147 -7.21 -16.18 -6.79
C ILE A 147 -5.83 -16.63 -7.28
N ASP A 148 -5.58 -16.51 -8.57
CA ASP A 148 -4.29 -16.85 -9.15
C ASP A 148 -3.18 -15.95 -8.62
N TRP A 149 -3.44 -14.65 -8.52
CA TRP A 149 -2.54 -13.70 -7.87
C TRP A 149 -2.27 -14.07 -6.41
N VAL A 150 -3.31 -14.38 -5.65
CA VAL A 150 -3.15 -14.77 -4.24
C VAL A 150 -2.31 -16.04 -4.11
N ILE A 151 -2.60 -17.10 -4.89
CA ILE A 151 -1.89 -18.37 -4.83
C ILE A 151 -0.42 -18.21 -5.23
N GLU A 152 -0.15 -17.55 -6.36
CA GLU A 152 1.22 -17.39 -6.85
C GLU A 152 2.04 -16.44 -5.96
N THR A 153 1.42 -15.44 -5.37
CA THR A 153 2.07 -14.58 -4.36
C THR A 153 2.40 -15.33 -3.08
N ARG A 154 1.50 -16.18 -2.59
CA ARG A 154 1.78 -17.04 -1.42
C ARG A 154 2.95 -17.99 -1.68
N LYS A 155 3.02 -18.59 -2.86
CA LYS A 155 4.15 -19.46 -3.26
C LYS A 155 5.45 -18.65 -3.35
N ALA A 156 5.40 -17.46 -3.98
CA ALA A 156 6.56 -16.58 -4.09
C ALA A 156 7.09 -16.15 -2.73
N ASN A 157 6.20 -15.79 -1.82
CA ASN A 157 6.55 -15.37 -0.47
C ASN A 157 7.15 -16.52 0.36
N LEU A 158 6.57 -17.73 0.24
CA LEU A 158 7.10 -18.92 0.91
C LEU A 158 8.50 -19.28 0.40
N GLU A 159 8.76 -19.11 -0.91
CA GLU A 159 10.07 -19.35 -1.51
C GLU A 159 11.13 -18.36 -1.02
N LEU A 160 10.80 -17.06 -1.01
CA LEU A 160 11.72 -15.98 -0.65
C LEU A 160 12.00 -15.91 0.86
N PHE A 161 10.95 -15.97 1.67
CA PHE A 161 11.05 -15.68 3.10
C PHE A 161 10.83 -16.89 4.00
N LYS A 162 10.35 -18.01 3.44
CA LYS A 162 9.99 -19.23 4.19
C LYS A 162 8.99 -18.97 5.34
N LYS A 163 8.19 -17.93 5.19
CA LYS A 163 7.18 -17.50 6.16
C LYS A 163 5.78 -17.57 5.55
N PRO A 164 4.74 -17.82 6.36
CA PRO A 164 3.38 -17.78 5.89
C PRO A 164 2.99 -16.36 5.45
N THR A 165 2.16 -16.28 4.45
CA THR A 165 1.60 -15.01 3.98
C THR A 165 0.28 -14.75 4.70
N TYR A 166 0.13 -13.54 5.21
CA TYR A 166 -1.12 -13.06 5.80
C TYR A 166 -1.97 -12.39 4.73
N ILE A 167 -3.27 -12.54 4.83
CA ILE A 167 -4.21 -11.91 3.92
C ILE A 167 -5.03 -10.92 4.73
N ALA A 168 -5.04 -9.68 4.29
CA ALA A 168 -5.83 -8.61 4.85
C ALA A 168 -6.90 -8.21 3.82
N VAL A 169 -8.13 -8.11 4.26
CA VAL A 169 -9.25 -7.60 3.44
C VAL A 169 -9.61 -6.23 3.97
N LYS A 170 -9.43 -5.21 3.14
CA LYS A 170 -9.77 -3.81 3.42
C LYS A 170 -11.05 -3.49 2.64
N GLY A 171 -12.12 -3.16 3.34
CA GLY A 171 -13.39 -2.74 2.75
C GLY A 171 -13.61 -1.26 2.97
N ASP A 172 -14.08 -0.52 1.96
CA ASP A 172 -14.65 0.81 2.14
C ASP A 172 -15.90 0.70 3.04
N GLY A 173 -16.15 1.69 3.91
CA GLY A 173 -17.35 1.73 4.76
C GLY A 173 -18.66 1.75 3.96
N GLN A 174 -18.60 2.16 2.70
CA GLN A 174 -19.69 2.10 1.73
C GLN A 174 -19.57 0.92 0.76
N ALA A 175 -18.63 0.00 0.99
CA ALA A 175 -18.46 -1.17 0.13
C ALA A 175 -19.71 -2.04 0.14
N ASP A 176 -20.01 -2.59 -1.03
CA ASP A 176 -21.12 -3.51 -1.22
C ASP A 176 -20.86 -4.82 -0.45
N VAL A 177 -21.64 -5.08 0.61
CA VAL A 177 -21.50 -6.27 1.44
C VAL A 177 -21.51 -7.59 0.63
N PRO A 178 -22.39 -7.77 -0.38
CA PRO A 178 -22.36 -8.93 -1.26
C PRO A 178 -21.01 -9.12 -1.98
N THR A 179 -20.33 -8.05 -2.38
CA THR A 179 -19.01 -8.13 -3.02
C THR A 179 -17.95 -8.64 -2.05
N VAL A 180 -17.94 -8.14 -0.82
CA VAL A 180 -17.03 -8.60 0.23
C VAL A 180 -17.30 -10.09 0.57
N GLN A 181 -18.57 -10.47 0.70
CA GLN A 181 -18.95 -11.87 0.93
C GLN A 181 -18.54 -12.79 -0.23
N ARG A 182 -18.69 -12.33 -1.48
CA ARG A 182 -18.23 -13.05 -2.66
C ARG A 182 -16.71 -13.22 -2.65
N LEU A 183 -15.95 -12.17 -2.30
CA LEU A 183 -14.50 -12.24 -2.15
C LEU A 183 -14.09 -13.29 -1.11
N ILE A 184 -14.72 -13.26 0.07
CA ILE A 184 -14.46 -14.23 1.13
C ILE A 184 -14.79 -15.65 0.67
N LYS A 185 -15.92 -15.86 0.01
CA LYS A 185 -16.31 -17.16 -0.52
C LYS A 185 -15.30 -17.70 -1.54
N VAL A 186 -14.83 -16.86 -2.45
CA VAL A 186 -13.81 -17.21 -3.44
C VAL A 186 -12.47 -17.62 -2.78
N LEU A 187 -12.08 -16.96 -1.68
CA LEU A 187 -10.91 -17.36 -0.90
C LEU A 187 -11.14 -18.73 -0.20
N GLN A 188 -12.30 -18.92 0.41
CA GLN A 188 -12.64 -20.16 1.12
C GLN A 188 -12.72 -21.37 0.19
N GLU A 189 -13.21 -21.21 -1.05
CA GLU A 189 -13.23 -22.27 -2.07
C GLU A 189 -11.83 -22.82 -2.43
N ARG A 190 -10.77 -22.10 -2.02
CA ARG A 190 -9.36 -22.48 -2.21
C ARG A 190 -8.64 -22.76 -0.89
N ASP A 191 -9.39 -23.13 0.15
CA ASP A 191 -8.87 -23.43 1.50
C ASP A 191 -8.10 -22.26 2.14
N ILE A 192 -8.41 -21.02 1.71
CA ILE A 192 -7.85 -19.82 2.30
C ILE A 192 -8.82 -19.27 3.35
N ASN A 193 -8.74 -19.84 4.56
CA ASN A 193 -9.66 -19.54 5.65
C ASN A 193 -9.08 -18.55 6.68
N ARG A 194 -7.82 -18.13 6.52
CA ARG A 194 -7.16 -17.19 7.44
C ARG A 194 -6.96 -15.86 6.75
N PHE A 195 -7.80 -14.91 7.06
CA PHE A 195 -7.70 -13.51 6.62
C PHE A 195 -8.14 -12.58 7.76
N ASN A 196 -7.57 -11.39 7.78
CA ASN A 196 -7.91 -10.34 8.73
C ASN A 196 -8.70 -9.25 7.99
N LEU A 197 -9.77 -8.76 8.62
CA LEU A 197 -10.46 -7.57 8.14
C LEU A 197 -9.76 -6.34 8.71
N ILE A 198 -9.40 -5.41 7.84
CA ILE A 198 -8.86 -4.11 8.25
C ILE A 198 -10.04 -3.17 8.44
N THR A 199 -10.14 -2.62 9.64
CA THR A 199 -11.13 -1.62 10.04
C THR A 199 -10.42 -0.51 10.79
N ASP A 200 -10.93 0.71 10.77
CA ASP A 200 -10.41 1.79 11.59
C ASP A 200 -10.85 1.61 13.05
N LEU A 201 -9.99 2.02 13.98
CA LEU A 201 -10.33 1.99 15.41
C LEU A 201 -11.37 3.06 15.73
N GLU A 202 -12.52 2.66 16.25
CA GLU A 202 -13.47 3.59 16.83
C GLU A 202 -12.96 4.08 18.17
N ASN A 203 -12.90 5.40 18.36
CA ASN A 203 -12.65 5.97 19.66
C ASN A 203 -13.77 5.52 20.61
N LYS A 204 -13.43 4.74 21.66
CA LYS A 204 -14.42 4.39 22.68
C LYS A 204 -15.12 5.66 23.14
N PRO A 205 -16.45 5.72 23.12
CA PRO A 205 -17.15 6.85 23.70
C PRO A 205 -16.71 6.95 25.15
N VAL A 206 -16.20 8.12 25.54
CA VAL A 206 -15.89 8.40 26.93
C VAL A 206 -17.22 8.27 27.66
N ALA A 207 -17.35 7.25 28.52
CA ALA A 207 -18.53 7.09 29.35
C ALA A 207 -18.72 8.40 30.12
N ALA A 208 -19.79 9.11 29.82
CA ALA A 208 -20.20 10.28 30.61
C ALA A 208 -20.42 9.79 32.03
N GLN A 209 -19.60 10.31 32.95
CA GLN A 209 -19.80 10.16 34.41
C GLN A 209 -20.95 11.02 34.85
#